data_df78745a9b0c3496abf683bded9a24c7
#
_entry.id   df78745a9b0c3496abf683bded9a24c7
#
_cell.length_a   1.000
_cell.length_b   1.000
_cell.length_c   1.000
_cell.angle_alpha   90.00
_cell.angle_beta   90.00
_cell.angle_gamma   90.00
#
_symmetry.space_group_name_H-M   'P 1'
#
loop_
_entity.id
_entity.type
_entity.pdbx_description
1 polymer ?
#
loop_
_entity_poly.entity_id
_entity_poly.type
_entity_poly.pdbx_seq_one_letter_code
_entity_poly.pdbx_strand_id
1 'polypeptide(L)'
;MKIAYKTVNVLSLCLLVSGCTSKEQTRDEFVQGLVEKMTLDEKVGQMTQVDKRMLDSESDIAKYFLGSLLSGGGSVPADNTPGGWVDMINSYQKQALSTRLKIPLIYGIDAVHGHNNVVGATVFPHNIGLGCSNNPDIVYKVNQ
;
A
#
# COMPACT_ATOMS: atom_id res chain seq x y z
N MET A 1 54.69 -54.47 -29.30
CA MET A 1 53.36 -53.94 -29.19
C MET A 1 53.43 -52.70 -28.31
N LYS A 2 53.48 -51.51 -28.95
CA LYS A 2 53.61 -50.22 -28.24
C LYS A 2 52.25 -49.57 -28.12
N ILE A 3 51.72 -49.39 -26.91
CA ILE A 3 50.45 -48.77 -26.65
C ILE A 3 50.75 -47.27 -26.48
N ALA A 4 50.21 -46.47 -27.39
CA ALA A 4 50.30 -45.01 -27.35
C ALA A 4 49.16 -44.45 -26.50
N TYR A 5 49.52 -43.80 -25.39
CA TYR A 5 48.55 -43.05 -24.56
C TYR A 5 48.26 -41.70 -25.23
N LYS A 6 47.05 -41.50 -25.65
CA LYS A 6 46.58 -40.18 -26.06
C LYS A 6 46.28 -39.35 -24.82
N THR A 7 47.07 -38.31 -24.61
CA THR A 7 46.78 -37.26 -23.61
C THR A 7 45.55 -36.49 -24.05
N VAL A 8 44.49 -36.61 -23.29
CA VAL A 8 43.29 -35.76 -23.41
C VAL A 8 43.57 -34.47 -22.66
N ASN A 9 43.74 -33.37 -23.40
CA ASN A 9 43.79 -32.03 -22.84
C ASN A 9 42.36 -31.65 -22.38
N VAL A 10 42.15 -31.67 -21.10
CA VAL A 10 40.96 -31.11 -20.48
C VAL A 10 41.11 -29.59 -20.45
N LEU A 11 40.54 -28.93 -21.45
CA LEU A 11 40.42 -27.47 -21.47
C LEU A 11 39.42 -27.08 -20.40
N SER A 12 39.94 -26.60 -19.27
CA SER A 12 39.14 -26.07 -18.16
C SER A 12 38.42 -24.81 -18.64
N LEU A 13 37.16 -24.97 -19.01
CA LEU A 13 36.24 -23.87 -19.33
C LEU A 13 35.83 -23.19 -18.02
N CYS A 14 36.64 -22.22 -17.56
CA CYS A 14 36.21 -21.29 -16.50
C CYS A 14 35.05 -20.45 -17.01
N LEU A 15 33.84 -20.89 -16.70
CA LEU A 15 32.64 -20.08 -16.78
C LEU A 15 32.78 -18.93 -15.76
N LEU A 16 33.17 -17.77 -16.27
CA LEU A 16 33.02 -16.50 -15.55
C LEU A 16 31.54 -16.25 -15.38
N VAL A 17 30.95 -16.74 -14.29
CA VAL A 17 29.68 -16.31 -13.80
C VAL A 17 29.90 -14.88 -13.29
N SER A 18 29.80 -13.91 -14.17
CA SER A 18 29.66 -12.51 -13.78
C SER A 18 28.34 -12.39 -13.04
N GLY A 19 28.37 -12.59 -11.73
CA GLY A 19 27.26 -12.29 -10.85
C GLY A 19 26.95 -10.81 -11.00
N CYS A 20 25.91 -10.45 -11.76
CA CYS A 20 25.28 -9.16 -11.65
C CYS A 20 24.74 -9.05 -10.22
N THR A 21 25.56 -8.58 -9.29
CA THR A 21 25.07 -8.04 -8.02
C THR A 21 24.34 -6.77 -8.36
N SER A 22 23.02 -6.90 -8.62
CA SER A 22 22.15 -5.71 -8.64
C SER A 22 22.26 -5.07 -7.27
N LYS A 23 22.86 -3.87 -7.21
CA LYS A 23 22.87 -3.09 -5.97
C LYS A 23 21.42 -2.97 -5.51
N GLU A 24 21.12 -3.44 -4.31
CA GLU A 24 19.78 -3.30 -3.74
C GLU A 24 19.46 -1.80 -3.65
N GLN A 25 18.40 -1.39 -4.34
CA GLN A 25 17.96 0.01 -4.36
C GLN A 25 17.44 0.37 -2.98
N THR A 26 17.95 1.44 -2.39
CA THR A 26 17.41 1.94 -1.13
C THR A 26 16.00 2.47 -1.32
N ARG A 27 15.21 2.51 -0.24
CA ARG A 27 13.86 3.09 -0.25
C ARG A 27 13.85 4.52 -0.80
N ASP A 28 14.83 5.32 -0.39
CA ASP A 28 14.90 6.73 -0.78
C ASP A 28 15.26 6.89 -2.27
N GLU A 29 16.20 6.08 -2.79
CA GLU A 29 16.49 6.03 -4.24
C GLU A 29 15.27 5.60 -5.06
N PHE A 30 14.49 4.64 -4.55
CA PHE A 30 13.25 4.20 -5.20
C PHE A 30 12.21 5.33 -5.25
N VAL A 31 11.94 5.98 -4.10
CA VAL A 31 10.99 7.09 -4.00
C VAL A 31 11.41 8.26 -4.89
N GLN A 32 12.67 8.66 -4.83
CA GLN A 32 13.20 9.73 -5.67
C GLN A 32 13.02 9.40 -7.16
N GLY A 33 13.34 8.19 -7.58
CA GLY A 33 13.16 7.75 -8.95
C GLY A 33 11.70 7.71 -9.42
N LEU A 34 10.71 7.52 -8.50
CA LEU A 34 9.30 7.68 -8.82
C LEU A 34 8.94 9.15 -9.00
N VAL A 35 9.34 10.02 -8.07
CA VAL A 35 9.05 11.46 -8.10
C VAL A 35 9.60 12.12 -9.35
N GLU A 36 10.80 11.72 -9.81
CA GLU A 36 11.40 12.22 -11.05
C GLU A 36 10.61 11.82 -12.31
N LYS A 37 9.95 10.67 -12.30
CA LYS A 37 9.12 10.20 -13.41
C LYS A 37 7.73 10.83 -13.45
N MET A 38 7.26 11.41 -12.34
CA MET A 38 5.92 11.99 -12.23
C MET A 38 5.77 13.27 -13.03
N THR A 39 4.66 13.40 -13.75
CA THR A 39 4.17 14.67 -14.26
C THR A 39 3.70 15.57 -13.12
N LEU A 40 3.44 16.85 -13.42
CA LEU A 40 2.89 17.76 -12.41
C LEU A 40 1.53 17.27 -11.90
N ASP A 41 0.64 16.81 -12.79
CA ASP A 41 -0.70 16.33 -12.43
C ASP A 41 -0.60 15.09 -11.53
N GLU A 42 0.32 14.15 -11.82
CA GLU A 42 0.56 12.99 -10.97
C GLU A 42 1.09 13.40 -9.59
N LYS A 43 1.96 14.39 -9.50
CA LYS A 43 2.45 14.92 -8.21
C LYS A 43 1.32 15.53 -7.39
N VAL A 44 0.46 16.35 -8.02
CA VAL A 44 -0.69 16.97 -7.36
C VAL A 44 -1.68 15.87 -6.90
N GLY A 45 -1.98 14.90 -7.76
CA GLY A 45 -2.85 13.78 -7.42
C GLY A 45 -2.33 12.97 -6.24
N GLN A 46 -1.03 12.65 -6.21
CA GLN A 46 -0.42 11.90 -5.11
C GLN A 46 -0.44 12.65 -3.77
N MET A 47 -0.48 13.97 -3.77
CA MET A 47 -0.62 14.79 -2.56
C MET A 47 -2.09 15.03 -2.16
N THR A 48 -3.05 14.54 -2.95
CA THR A 48 -4.49 14.78 -2.73
C THR A 48 -5.12 13.59 -2.00
N GLN A 49 -5.83 13.88 -0.92
CA GLN A 49 -6.74 12.96 -0.25
C GLN A 49 -8.19 13.43 -0.44
N VAL A 50 -9.06 12.50 -0.81
CA VAL A 50 -10.48 12.77 -1.06
C VAL A 50 -11.34 11.83 -0.22
N ASP A 51 -12.45 12.33 0.35
CA ASP A 51 -13.48 11.44 0.91
C ASP A 51 -14.13 10.66 -0.25
N LYS A 52 -14.29 9.34 -0.08
CA LYS A 52 -14.83 8.46 -1.14
C LYS A 52 -16.20 8.91 -1.64
N ARG A 53 -16.99 9.63 -0.83
CA ARG A 53 -18.31 10.18 -1.20
C ARG A 53 -18.24 11.33 -2.20
N MET A 54 -17.04 11.91 -2.39
CA MET A 54 -16.81 13.01 -3.34
C MET A 54 -16.37 12.51 -4.72
N LEU A 55 -16.19 11.20 -4.88
CA LEU A 55 -15.92 10.61 -6.20
C LEU A 55 -17.23 10.50 -6.98
N ASP A 56 -17.23 10.96 -8.23
CA ASP A 56 -18.34 10.71 -9.17
C ASP A 56 -18.35 9.22 -9.56
N SER A 57 -17.17 8.63 -9.69
CA SER A 57 -16.97 7.20 -9.91
C SER A 57 -15.62 6.73 -9.40
N GLU A 58 -15.45 5.42 -9.20
CA GLU A 58 -14.14 4.84 -8.79
C GLU A 58 -13.03 5.13 -9.80
N SER A 59 -13.36 5.34 -11.09
CA SER A 59 -12.38 5.70 -12.12
C SER A 59 -11.71 7.05 -11.88
N ASP A 60 -12.27 7.92 -11.04
CA ASP A 60 -11.68 9.20 -10.68
C ASP A 60 -10.35 9.02 -9.94
N ILE A 61 -10.17 7.90 -9.25
CA ILE A 61 -8.90 7.54 -8.60
C ILE A 61 -7.76 7.49 -9.64
N ALA A 62 -7.98 6.80 -10.73
CA ALA A 62 -7.02 6.71 -11.82
C ALA A 62 -6.92 8.00 -12.63
N LYS A 63 -8.07 8.64 -12.92
CA LYS A 63 -8.17 9.87 -13.71
C LYS A 63 -7.42 11.04 -13.09
N TYR A 64 -7.47 11.17 -11.78
CA TYR A 64 -6.84 12.26 -11.03
C TYR A 64 -5.56 11.81 -10.30
N PHE A 65 -5.09 10.57 -10.51
CA PHE A 65 -3.87 10.02 -9.89
C PHE A 65 -3.87 10.12 -8.36
N LEU A 66 -5.04 9.92 -7.72
CA LEU A 66 -5.20 10.16 -6.30
C LEU A 66 -4.24 9.30 -5.45
N GLY A 67 -3.53 9.92 -4.53
CA GLY A 67 -2.60 9.26 -3.62
C GLY A 67 -3.29 8.68 -2.39
N SER A 68 -4.44 9.22 -2.01
CA SER A 68 -5.18 8.79 -0.82
C SER A 68 -6.68 8.94 -0.97
N LEU A 69 -7.42 8.02 -0.35
CA LEU A 69 -8.86 8.14 -0.09
C LEU A 69 -9.13 8.05 1.40
N LEU A 70 -10.20 8.72 1.84
CA LEU A 70 -10.70 8.67 3.20
C LEU A 70 -12.13 8.15 3.22
N SER A 71 -12.44 7.25 4.13
CA SER A 71 -13.82 7.02 4.58
C SER A 71 -14.03 7.77 5.89
N GLY A 72 -14.65 8.93 5.81
CA GLY A 72 -15.12 9.68 6.98
C GLY A 72 -16.24 8.94 7.71
N GLY A 73 -16.66 9.45 8.87
CA GLY A 73 -17.71 8.85 9.68
C GLY A 73 -18.98 8.58 8.85
N GLY A 74 -19.49 7.36 8.90
CA GLY A 74 -20.64 6.91 8.14
C GLY A 74 -20.40 6.64 6.65
N SER A 75 -19.17 6.79 6.16
CA SER A 75 -18.80 6.50 4.77
C SER A 75 -18.48 5.02 4.58
N VAL A 76 -19.53 4.19 4.56
CA VAL A 76 -19.44 2.72 4.50
C VAL A 76 -19.69 2.18 3.08
N PRO A 77 -19.26 0.95 2.75
CA PRO A 77 -19.69 0.27 1.53
C PRO A 77 -21.20 -0.07 1.58
N ALA A 78 -21.80 -0.38 0.44
CA ALA A 78 -23.20 -0.81 0.37
C ALA A 78 -23.44 -2.10 1.17
N ASP A 79 -22.50 -3.05 1.09
CA ASP A 79 -22.42 -4.21 1.97
C ASP A 79 -21.47 -3.89 3.12
N ASN A 80 -22.01 -3.47 4.27
CA ASN A 80 -21.21 -3.10 5.45
C ASN A 80 -20.78 -4.32 6.27
N THR A 81 -20.19 -5.31 5.61
CA THR A 81 -19.52 -6.44 6.22
C THR A 81 -18.00 -6.33 6.07
N PRO A 82 -17.20 -7.05 6.85
CA PRO A 82 -15.74 -7.10 6.63
C PRO A 82 -15.37 -7.47 5.18
N GLY A 83 -16.12 -8.38 4.55
CA GLY A 83 -15.96 -8.74 3.14
C GLY A 83 -16.21 -7.55 2.21
N GLY A 84 -17.33 -6.85 2.38
CA GLY A 84 -17.67 -5.67 1.57
C GLY A 84 -16.64 -4.54 1.69
N TRP A 85 -16.02 -4.37 2.88
CA TRP A 85 -14.92 -3.43 3.06
C TRP A 85 -13.67 -3.85 2.27
N VAL A 86 -13.31 -5.14 2.32
CA VAL A 86 -12.18 -5.69 1.56
C VAL A 86 -12.40 -5.50 0.06
N ASP A 87 -13.60 -5.83 -0.44
CA ASP A 87 -13.93 -5.70 -1.87
C ASP A 87 -13.87 -4.25 -2.33
N MET A 88 -14.41 -3.32 -1.55
CA MET A 88 -14.35 -1.89 -1.83
C MET A 88 -12.90 -1.38 -1.89
N ILE A 89 -12.08 -1.71 -0.89
CA ILE A 89 -10.68 -1.26 -0.84
C ILE A 89 -9.89 -1.87 -2.00
N ASN A 90 -10.09 -3.15 -2.30
CA ASN A 90 -9.44 -3.81 -3.43
C ASN A 90 -9.83 -3.20 -4.77
N SER A 91 -11.09 -2.78 -4.93
CA SER A 91 -11.54 -2.06 -6.13
C SER A 91 -10.79 -0.74 -6.30
N TYR A 92 -10.65 0.05 -5.23
CA TYR A 92 -9.89 1.30 -5.25
C TYR A 92 -8.40 1.09 -5.56
N GLN A 93 -7.78 0.09 -4.93
CA GLN A 93 -6.39 -0.26 -5.23
C GLN A 93 -6.21 -0.68 -6.69
N LYS A 94 -7.17 -1.40 -7.26
CA LYS A 94 -7.13 -1.78 -8.66
C LYS A 94 -7.14 -0.57 -9.58
N GLN A 95 -7.92 0.48 -9.27
CA GLN A 95 -7.92 1.74 -10.02
C GLN A 95 -6.55 2.44 -9.90
N ALA A 96 -6.00 2.58 -8.71
CA ALA A 96 -4.69 3.20 -8.50
C ALA A 96 -3.57 2.45 -9.25
N LEU A 97 -3.55 1.12 -9.17
CA LEU A 97 -2.57 0.27 -9.84
C LEU A 97 -2.75 0.20 -11.37
N SER A 98 -3.87 0.66 -11.92
CA SER A 98 -4.08 0.77 -13.37
C SER A 98 -3.38 1.99 -13.98
N THR A 99 -2.91 2.93 -13.17
CA THR A 99 -2.19 4.12 -13.63
C THR A 99 -0.79 3.77 -14.14
N ARG A 100 -0.18 4.69 -14.89
CA ARG A 100 1.14 4.50 -15.52
C ARG A 100 2.25 4.12 -14.53
N LEU A 101 2.27 4.74 -13.35
CA LEU A 101 3.30 4.51 -12.33
C LEU A 101 2.92 3.41 -11.33
N LYS A 102 1.66 2.95 -11.35
CA LYS A 102 1.16 1.86 -10.49
C LYS A 102 1.45 2.07 -9.02
N ILE A 103 1.32 3.32 -8.55
CA ILE A 103 1.52 3.64 -7.14
C ILE A 103 0.24 3.25 -6.39
N PRO A 104 0.34 2.42 -5.34
CA PRO A 104 -0.83 2.03 -4.55
C PRO A 104 -1.40 3.21 -3.78
N LEU A 105 -2.71 3.21 -3.59
CA LEU A 105 -3.45 4.20 -2.85
C LEU A 105 -3.27 4.02 -1.34
N ILE A 106 -3.08 5.10 -0.59
CA ILE A 106 -3.22 5.11 0.86
C ILE A 106 -4.71 5.25 1.20
N TYR A 107 -5.23 4.30 1.99
CA TYR A 107 -6.62 4.33 2.42
C TYR A 107 -6.71 4.69 3.91
N GLY A 108 -7.45 5.76 4.22
CA GLY A 108 -7.70 6.23 5.57
C GLY A 108 -9.14 5.98 6.02
N ILE A 109 -9.33 5.90 7.32
CA ILE A 109 -10.62 5.73 7.96
C ILE A 109 -10.70 6.56 9.24
N ASP A 110 -11.85 7.16 9.51
CA ASP A 110 -12.15 7.75 10.81
C ASP A 110 -12.59 6.66 11.79
N ALA A 111 -11.61 6.14 12.53
CA ALA A 111 -11.81 5.14 13.58
C ALA A 111 -11.55 5.76 14.94
N VAL A 112 -12.39 6.70 15.36
CA VAL A 112 -12.17 7.59 16.52
C VAL A 112 -12.17 6.82 17.85
N HIS A 113 -12.91 5.73 17.96
CA HIS A 113 -13.02 4.91 19.14
C HIS A 113 -13.22 3.42 18.79
N GLY A 114 -12.29 2.87 18.04
CA GLY A 114 -12.39 1.59 17.34
C GLY A 114 -12.93 1.80 15.93
N HIS A 115 -13.00 0.73 15.15
CA HIS A 115 -13.50 0.83 13.77
C HIS A 115 -15.04 0.83 13.75
N ASN A 116 -15.64 1.89 14.29
CA ASN A 116 -17.08 2.03 14.51
C ASN A 116 -17.93 2.03 13.23
N ASN A 117 -17.32 2.08 12.05
CA ASN A 117 -18.03 2.03 10.77
C ASN A 117 -18.26 0.60 10.26
N VAL A 118 -17.52 -0.41 10.75
CA VAL A 118 -17.65 -1.81 10.31
C VAL A 118 -18.60 -2.58 11.23
N VAL A 119 -19.60 -3.21 10.68
CA VAL A 119 -20.51 -4.07 11.45
C VAL A 119 -19.72 -5.24 12.06
N GLY A 120 -19.87 -5.42 13.38
CA GLY A 120 -19.18 -6.48 14.14
C GLY A 120 -17.77 -6.11 14.64
N ALA A 121 -17.24 -4.95 14.29
CA ALA A 121 -15.97 -4.47 14.86
C ALA A 121 -16.16 -4.02 16.32
N THR A 122 -15.08 -4.12 17.11
CA THR A 122 -15.07 -3.62 18.49
C THR A 122 -15.17 -2.11 18.49
N VAL A 123 -16.12 -1.58 19.26
CA VAL A 123 -16.32 -0.16 19.50
C VAL A 123 -16.03 0.13 20.96
N PHE A 124 -15.11 1.05 21.18
CA PHE A 124 -14.75 1.53 22.52
C PHE A 124 -15.61 2.74 22.92
N PRO A 125 -15.65 3.10 24.22
CA PRO A 125 -16.24 4.36 24.62
C PRO A 125 -15.62 5.54 23.88
N HIS A 126 -16.43 6.55 23.56
CA HIS A 126 -15.93 7.78 22.95
C HIS A 126 -14.83 8.41 23.83
N ASN A 127 -13.89 9.14 23.24
CA ASN A 127 -12.72 9.73 23.92
C ASN A 127 -13.10 10.56 25.16
N ILE A 128 -14.25 11.26 25.14
CA ILE A 128 -14.77 11.96 26.32
C ILE A 128 -15.09 10.98 27.45
N GLY A 129 -15.75 9.85 27.12
CA GLY A 129 -16.05 8.80 28.11
C GLY A 129 -14.79 8.13 28.65
N LEU A 130 -13.80 7.86 27.80
CA LEU A 130 -12.51 7.33 28.24
C LEU A 130 -11.78 8.32 29.15
N GLY A 131 -11.81 9.61 28.85
CA GLY A 131 -11.24 10.66 29.69
C GLY A 131 -11.91 10.74 31.08
N CYS A 132 -13.24 10.55 31.15
CA CYS A 132 -13.99 10.52 32.41
C CYS A 132 -13.60 9.34 33.32
N SER A 133 -12.97 8.29 32.79
CA SER A 133 -12.47 7.17 33.60
C SER A 133 -11.39 7.59 34.60
N ASN A 134 -10.74 8.73 34.38
CA ASN A 134 -9.59 9.22 35.13
C ASN A 134 -8.48 8.17 35.30
N ASN A 135 -8.36 7.29 34.33
CA ASN A 135 -7.38 6.19 34.30
C ASN A 135 -6.59 6.20 32.98
N PRO A 136 -5.41 6.83 32.95
CA PRO A 136 -4.60 6.93 31.73
C PRO A 136 -4.13 5.57 31.20
N ASP A 137 -3.98 4.56 32.07
CA ASP A 137 -3.54 3.22 31.63
C ASP A 137 -4.61 2.52 30.81
N ILE A 138 -5.89 2.70 31.14
CA ILE A 138 -7.00 2.18 30.32
C ILE A 138 -7.01 2.88 28.97
N VAL A 139 -6.88 4.21 28.96
CA VAL A 139 -6.85 4.99 27.71
C VAL A 139 -5.69 4.55 26.83
N TYR A 140 -4.51 4.35 27.38
CA TYR A 140 -3.34 3.85 26.66
C TYR A 140 -3.59 2.46 26.04
N LYS A 141 -4.14 1.51 26.81
CA LYS A 141 -4.43 0.15 26.34
C LYS A 141 -5.48 0.09 25.24
N VAL A 142 -6.47 0.98 25.25
CA VAL A 142 -7.52 1.05 24.23
C VAL A 142 -6.98 1.57 22.90
N ASN A 143 -5.89 2.37 22.92
CA ASN A 143 -5.31 2.99 21.72
C ASN A 143 -4.08 2.23 21.17
N GLN A 144 -3.75 1.07 21.69
CA GLN A 144 -2.74 0.15 21.15
C GLN A 144 -3.33 -0.81 20.12
#